data_e25bd18ab4a25759d9e895dca44dddfb
#
_entry.id   e25bd18ab4a25759d9e895dca44dddfb
#
_cell.length_a   1.000
_cell.length_b   1.000
_cell.length_c   1.000
_cell.angle_alpha   90.00
_cell.angle_beta   90.00
_cell.angle_gamma   90.00
#
_symmetry.space_group_name_H-M   'P 1'
#
loop_
_entity.id
_entity.type
_entity.pdbx_description
1 polymer ?
#
loop_
_entity_poly.entity_id
_entity_poly.type
_entity_poly.pdbx_seq_one_letter_code
_entity_poly.pdbx_strand_id
1 'polypeptide(L)'
;WVKEFGVEHVGYAFGSWFIEVGLGDSNCGSGMWQPYSEAYTTDIMTHEIGHVLGFDHVNDPNSIMYPTAINWEYGNVETRETLTTGYGFFQPICTSKDVTTFDWHVSSDDPTYGFDVYFVPSVNEFDNWVDGESFNYFVDNGCSAENMLSVGGTCKGVTQDSGLLIIMGDDASEPLTEITLNFQENNFESILDTSNSE
;
A
#
# COMPACT_ATOMS: atom_id res chain seq x y z
N TRP A 1 1.33 -3.46 -18.70
CA TRP A 1 1.37 -2.19 -19.42
C TRP A 1 2.72 -1.96 -20.11
N VAL A 2 3.80 -1.82 -19.37
CA VAL A 2 5.15 -1.64 -19.93
C VAL A 2 5.47 -2.70 -20.98
N LYS A 3 5.05 -3.92 -20.77
CA LYS A 3 5.28 -5.03 -21.71
C LYS A 3 4.46 -4.92 -22.99
N GLU A 4 3.26 -4.34 -22.91
CA GLU A 4 2.35 -4.23 -24.05
C GLU A 4 2.52 -2.94 -24.83
N PHE A 5 2.76 -1.83 -24.16
CA PHE A 5 2.84 -0.49 -24.76
C PHE A 5 4.24 0.14 -24.73
N GLY A 6 5.20 -0.46 -24.01
CA GLY A 6 6.60 0.00 -23.95
C GLY A 6 6.81 1.31 -23.15
N VAL A 7 5.78 1.76 -22.41
CA VAL A 7 5.80 2.96 -21.59
C VAL A 7 4.98 2.72 -20.30
N GLU A 8 5.38 3.37 -19.23
CA GLU A 8 4.64 3.35 -17.97
C GLU A 8 3.45 4.31 -18.05
N HIS A 9 2.28 3.76 -18.33
CA HIS A 9 1.01 4.48 -18.23
C HIS A 9 0.20 3.86 -17.10
N VAL A 10 -0.39 4.70 -16.26
CA VAL A 10 -1.34 4.27 -15.23
C VAL A 10 -2.76 4.18 -15.77
N GLY A 11 -3.04 4.86 -16.89
CA GLY A 11 -4.30 4.81 -17.63
C GLY A 11 -4.06 5.03 -19.11
N TYR A 12 -5.04 4.69 -19.93
CA TYR A 12 -5.00 4.91 -21.38
C TYR A 12 -6.40 4.95 -21.97
N ALA A 13 -6.68 6.00 -22.77
CA ALA A 13 -7.92 6.11 -23.54
C ALA A 13 -7.65 5.86 -25.03
N PHE A 14 -8.46 5.01 -25.66
CA PHE A 14 -8.37 4.73 -27.09
C PHE A 14 -9.65 5.13 -27.83
N GLY A 15 -9.57 6.23 -28.55
CA GLY A 15 -10.72 6.79 -29.24
C GLY A 15 -11.82 7.21 -28.26
N SER A 16 -13.07 7.11 -28.68
CA SER A 16 -14.23 7.52 -27.87
C SER A 16 -14.98 6.34 -27.24
N TRP A 17 -14.38 5.18 -27.13
CA TRP A 17 -15.11 3.94 -26.78
C TRP A 17 -14.40 2.98 -25.84
N PHE A 18 -13.13 3.21 -25.55
CA PHE A 18 -12.36 2.29 -24.71
C PHE A 18 -11.41 3.07 -23.79
N ILE A 19 -11.42 2.72 -22.51
CA ILE A 19 -10.44 3.14 -21.54
C ILE A 19 -9.86 1.92 -20.84
N GLU A 20 -8.61 2.02 -20.43
CA GLU A 20 -7.92 1.04 -19.62
C GLU A 20 -7.28 1.76 -18.43
N VAL A 21 -7.42 1.20 -17.24
CA VAL A 21 -6.97 1.79 -16.00
C VAL A 21 -6.15 0.76 -15.25
N GLY A 22 -4.93 1.13 -14.87
CA GLY A 22 -4.11 0.35 -13.95
C GLY A 22 -4.72 0.36 -12.55
N LEU A 23 -4.78 -0.80 -11.91
CA LEU A 23 -5.32 -0.94 -10.56
C LEU A 23 -4.23 -1.07 -9.50
N GLY A 24 -2.97 -1.09 -9.89
CA GLY A 24 -1.84 -1.21 -8.98
C GLY A 24 -0.50 -1.25 -9.72
N ASP A 25 0.57 -1.27 -8.96
CA ASP A 25 1.95 -1.33 -9.45
C ASP A 25 2.62 -2.63 -8.98
N SER A 26 3.43 -3.24 -9.86
CA SER A 26 4.27 -4.40 -9.57
C SER A 26 5.75 -4.05 -9.40
N ASN A 27 6.11 -2.78 -9.50
CA ASN A 27 7.49 -2.30 -9.39
C ASN A 27 7.93 -1.98 -7.95
N CYS A 28 7.16 -2.37 -6.95
CA CYS A 28 7.67 -2.42 -5.59
C CYS A 28 8.86 -3.37 -5.55
N GLY A 29 9.97 -3.02 -4.93
CA GLY A 29 11.23 -3.77 -4.95
C GLY A 29 11.12 -5.27 -4.64
N SER A 30 10.02 -5.70 -3.99
CA SER A 30 9.65 -7.10 -3.77
C SER A 30 9.16 -7.83 -5.02
N GLY A 31 8.91 -7.14 -6.14
CA GLY A 31 8.25 -7.70 -7.33
C GLY A 31 6.80 -8.11 -7.10
N MET A 32 6.21 -7.77 -5.97
CA MET A 32 4.82 -8.05 -5.63
C MET A 32 3.92 -6.88 -6.04
N TRP A 33 2.67 -7.20 -6.36
CA TRP A 33 1.69 -6.22 -6.80
C TRP A 33 1.10 -5.47 -5.59
N GLN A 34 1.05 -4.14 -5.67
CA GLN A 34 0.37 -3.30 -4.71
C GLN A 34 -0.78 -2.54 -5.38
N PRO A 35 -2.01 -2.62 -4.85
CA PRO A 35 -3.13 -1.89 -5.41
C PRO A 35 -2.96 -0.37 -5.22
N TYR A 36 -3.46 0.38 -6.19
CA TYR A 36 -3.66 1.82 -6.01
C TYR A 36 -4.81 2.09 -5.06
N SER A 37 -4.78 3.24 -4.39
CA SER A 37 -5.92 3.69 -3.58
C SER A 37 -7.17 3.90 -4.46
N GLU A 38 -8.36 3.81 -3.86
CA GLU A 38 -9.62 4.09 -4.56
C GLU A 38 -9.64 5.52 -5.12
N ALA A 39 -9.12 6.49 -4.36
CA ALA A 39 -9.04 7.88 -4.80
C ALA A 39 -8.16 8.01 -6.05
N TYR A 40 -6.96 7.42 -6.03
CA TYR A 40 -6.04 7.47 -7.16
C TYR A 40 -6.60 6.76 -8.41
N THR A 41 -7.20 5.59 -8.24
CA THR A 41 -7.87 4.86 -9.33
C THR A 41 -9.02 5.67 -9.93
N THR A 42 -9.79 6.38 -9.08
CA THR A 42 -10.88 7.26 -9.51
C THR A 42 -10.36 8.45 -10.32
N ASP A 43 -9.25 9.05 -9.91
CA ASP A 43 -8.61 10.16 -10.63
C ASP A 43 -8.11 9.71 -12.00
N ILE A 44 -7.45 8.55 -12.09
CA ILE A 44 -7.03 7.97 -13.38
C ILE A 44 -8.25 7.73 -14.27
N MET A 45 -9.30 7.09 -13.76
CA MET A 45 -10.52 6.83 -14.52
C MET A 45 -11.14 8.13 -15.04
N THR A 46 -11.22 9.16 -14.20
CA THR A 46 -11.80 10.46 -14.55
C THR A 46 -10.98 11.16 -15.63
N HIS A 47 -9.65 11.09 -15.55
CA HIS A 47 -8.73 11.59 -16.57
C HIS A 47 -8.99 10.90 -17.93
N GLU A 48 -9.00 9.57 -17.95
CA GLU A 48 -9.20 8.79 -19.18
C GLU A 48 -10.60 9.00 -19.78
N ILE A 49 -11.64 9.14 -18.94
CA ILE A 49 -12.99 9.53 -19.40
C ILE A 49 -12.96 10.92 -20.05
N GLY A 50 -12.18 11.85 -19.51
CA GLY A 50 -11.96 13.16 -20.11
C GLY A 50 -11.48 13.05 -21.56
N HIS A 51 -10.51 12.19 -21.85
CA HIS A 51 -10.04 11.94 -23.23
C HIS A 51 -11.13 11.34 -24.12
N VAL A 52 -11.94 10.42 -23.61
CA VAL A 52 -13.09 9.85 -24.35
C VAL A 52 -14.10 10.93 -24.71
N LEU A 53 -14.27 11.94 -23.86
CA LEU A 53 -15.14 13.09 -24.10
C LEU A 53 -14.52 14.17 -25.01
N GLY A 54 -13.26 13.98 -25.43
CA GLY A 54 -12.55 14.87 -26.34
C GLY A 54 -11.75 15.98 -25.68
N PHE A 55 -11.49 15.88 -24.38
CA PHE A 55 -10.57 16.81 -23.70
C PHE A 55 -9.10 16.38 -23.93
N ASP A 56 -8.27 17.34 -24.29
CA ASP A 56 -6.83 17.15 -24.37
C ASP A 56 -6.16 17.49 -23.03
N HIS A 57 -4.90 17.07 -22.87
CA HIS A 57 -4.08 17.47 -21.75
C HIS A 57 -3.98 19.00 -21.63
N VAL A 58 -3.98 19.49 -20.40
CA VAL A 58 -3.78 20.91 -20.09
C VAL A 58 -2.56 21.07 -19.16
N ASN A 59 -1.88 22.21 -19.30
CA ASN A 59 -0.71 22.52 -18.50
C ASN A 59 -1.10 23.25 -17.20
N ASP A 60 -2.06 22.70 -16.46
CA ASP A 60 -2.49 23.18 -15.14
C ASP A 60 -2.42 22.00 -14.16
N PRO A 61 -1.48 22.03 -13.20
CA PRO A 61 -1.32 20.93 -12.24
C PRO A 61 -2.52 20.70 -11.32
N ASN A 62 -3.47 21.62 -11.24
CA ASN A 62 -4.71 21.42 -10.48
C ASN A 62 -5.83 20.82 -11.34
N SER A 63 -5.62 20.62 -12.62
CA SER A 63 -6.60 20.03 -13.53
C SER A 63 -6.49 18.52 -13.52
N ILE A 64 -7.65 17.84 -13.52
CA ILE A 64 -7.69 16.38 -13.74
C ILE A 64 -7.09 15.98 -15.09
N MET A 65 -7.07 16.88 -16.07
CA MET A 65 -6.47 16.65 -17.40
C MET A 65 -4.97 16.99 -17.46
N TYR A 66 -4.30 17.16 -16.34
CA TYR A 66 -2.84 17.29 -16.33
C TYR A 66 -2.17 15.95 -16.69
N PRO A 67 -1.13 15.93 -17.56
CA PRO A 67 -0.60 14.70 -18.14
C PRO A 67 0.17 13.80 -17.17
N THR A 68 0.40 14.26 -15.95
CA THR A 68 1.11 13.50 -14.91
C THR A 68 0.22 13.35 -13.70
N ALA A 69 0.10 12.15 -13.17
CA ALA A 69 -0.60 11.91 -11.91
C ALA A 69 0.18 12.58 -10.76
N ILE A 70 -0.34 13.73 -10.29
CA ILE A 70 0.34 14.58 -9.30
C ILE A 70 0.18 14.04 -7.88
N ASN A 71 -0.90 13.32 -7.62
CA ASN A 71 -1.27 12.83 -6.30
C ASN A 71 -0.98 11.33 -6.16
N TRP A 72 0.13 10.87 -6.70
CA TRP A 72 0.52 9.49 -6.49
C TRP A 72 0.90 9.31 -5.02
N GLU A 73 -0.02 8.78 -4.26
CA GLU A 73 0.22 8.31 -2.90
C GLU A 73 0.67 6.85 -2.97
N TYR A 74 1.99 6.63 -3.00
CA TYR A 74 2.52 5.32 -2.67
C TYR A 74 2.09 4.96 -1.25
N GLY A 75 1.68 3.73 -1.07
CA GLY A 75 1.48 3.19 0.25
C GLY A 75 0.22 3.63 0.98
N ASN A 76 -0.78 4.24 0.32
CA ASN A 76 -2.11 4.34 0.93
C ASN A 76 -2.93 3.13 0.50
N VAL A 77 -2.91 2.09 1.33
CA VAL A 77 -3.62 0.84 1.07
C VAL A 77 -4.67 0.64 2.15
N GLU A 78 -5.91 0.44 1.71
CA GLU A 78 -6.94 -0.21 2.50
C GLU A 78 -7.20 -1.58 1.87
N THR A 79 -6.92 -2.65 2.60
CA THR A 79 -7.21 -4.00 2.15
C THR A 79 -7.93 -4.78 3.24
N ARG A 80 -8.70 -5.78 2.81
CA ARG A 80 -9.40 -6.72 3.69
C ARG A 80 -9.00 -8.13 3.31
N GLU A 81 -8.49 -8.85 4.28
CA GLU A 81 -8.09 -10.24 4.12
C GLU A 81 -8.82 -11.12 5.12
N THR A 82 -9.17 -12.32 4.67
CA THR A 82 -9.80 -13.32 5.53
C THR A 82 -8.74 -14.33 5.94
N LEU A 83 -8.42 -14.37 7.22
CA LEU A 83 -7.42 -15.26 7.78
C LEU A 83 -8.06 -16.36 8.63
N THR A 84 -7.45 -17.53 8.60
CA THR A 84 -7.74 -18.63 9.53
C THR A 84 -6.66 -18.67 10.61
N THR A 85 -7.03 -19.30 11.73
CA THR A 85 -6.12 -19.55 12.85
C THR A 85 -4.83 -20.22 12.41
N GLY A 86 -3.70 -19.77 12.95
CA GLY A 86 -2.38 -20.31 12.65
C GLY A 86 -1.86 -19.91 11.25
N TYR A 87 -2.59 -19.05 10.54
CA TYR A 87 -2.15 -18.52 9.24
C TYR A 87 -1.68 -17.09 9.36
N GLY A 88 -0.75 -16.73 8.50
CA GLY A 88 -0.23 -15.38 8.34
C GLY A 88 -0.50 -14.84 6.95
N PHE A 89 -0.54 -13.53 6.86
CA PHE A 89 -0.67 -12.77 5.63
C PHE A 89 0.47 -11.77 5.54
N PHE A 90 1.11 -11.70 4.37
CA PHE A 90 2.13 -10.72 4.08
C PHE A 90 1.60 -9.69 3.09
N GLN A 91 1.51 -8.44 3.54
CA GLN A 91 1.20 -7.31 2.67
C GLN A 91 2.49 -6.59 2.29
N PRO A 92 2.91 -6.63 1.01
CA PRO A 92 4.06 -5.86 0.55
C PRO A 92 3.78 -4.37 0.65
N ILE A 93 4.84 -3.58 0.89
CA ILE A 93 4.78 -2.12 0.97
C ILE A 93 5.62 -1.54 -0.16
N CYS A 94 5.03 -0.62 -0.94
CA CYS A 94 5.77 0.24 -1.85
C CYS A 94 6.15 1.54 -1.14
N THR A 95 7.39 1.93 -1.25
CA THR A 95 7.89 3.19 -0.71
C THR A 95 8.27 4.14 -1.84
N SER A 96 7.99 5.43 -1.68
CA SER A 96 8.40 6.47 -2.63
C SER A 96 9.90 6.78 -2.57
N LYS A 97 10.57 6.37 -1.48
CA LYS A 97 11.99 6.59 -1.17
C LYS A 97 12.63 5.29 -0.68
N ASP A 98 13.96 5.25 -0.67
CA ASP A 98 14.73 4.10 -0.17
C ASP A 98 14.42 3.77 1.30
N VAL A 99 14.14 4.81 2.10
CA VAL A 99 13.77 4.70 3.51
C VAL A 99 12.69 5.72 3.83
N THR A 100 11.62 5.30 4.47
CA THR A 100 10.48 6.16 4.78
C THR A 100 9.81 5.80 6.10
N THR A 101 8.71 6.46 6.40
CA THR A 101 7.88 6.24 7.59
C THR A 101 6.46 5.93 7.15
N PHE A 102 5.84 4.94 7.79
CA PHE A 102 4.43 4.59 7.56
C PHE A 102 3.60 4.78 8.81
N ASP A 103 2.44 5.41 8.65
CA ASP A 103 1.34 5.31 9.59
C ASP A 103 0.47 4.12 9.18
N TRP A 104 0.07 3.32 10.15
CA TRP A 104 -0.67 2.08 9.88
C TRP A 104 -1.72 1.80 10.94
N HIS A 105 -2.74 1.05 10.55
CA HIS A 105 -3.78 0.56 11.44
C HIS A 105 -4.27 -0.80 10.94
N VAL A 106 -4.39 -1.75 11.87
CA VAL A 106 -4.95 -3.10 11.62
C VAL A 106 -6.07 -3.35 12.62
N SER A 107 -7.17 -3.91 12.17
CA SER A 107 -8.28 -4.32 13.02
C SER A 107 -8.89 -5.64 12.55
N SER A 108 -9.38 -6.42 13.51
CA SER A 108 -10.13 -7.66 13.32
C SER A 108 -11.62 -7.42 13.53
N ASP A 109 -12.46 -8.10 12.78
CA ASP A 109 -13.91 -8.15 13.02
C ASP A 109 -14.28 -9.13 14.15
N ASP A 110 -13.38 -10.03 14.52
CA ASP A 110 -13.57 -10.95 15.66
C ASP A 110 -13.18 -10.26 16.97
N PRO A 111 -14.09 -10.14 17.94
CA PRO A 111 -13.79 -9.52 19.24
C PRO A 111 -13.06 -10.45 20.21
N THR A 112 -12.81 -11.70 19.86
CA THR A 112 -12.35 -12.75 20.77
C THR A 112 -10.88 -13.07 20.60
N TYR A 113 -10.39 -13.08 19.37
CA TYR A 113 -9.05 -13.55 19.02
C TYR A 113 -8.17 -12.43 18.52
N GLY A 114 -7.02 -12.29 19.15
CA GLY A 114 -6.01 -11.32 18.77
C GLY A 114 -5.18 -11.77 17.58
N PHE A 115 -4.61 -10.80 16.91
CA PHE A 115 -3.59 -10.98 15.89
C PHE A 115 -2.28 -10.32 16.32
N ASP A 116 -1.18 -10.82 15.75
CA ASP A 116 0.11 -10.17 15.83
C ASP A 116 0.39 -9.43 14.52
N VAL A 117 1.08 -8.30 14.60
CA VAL A 117 1.49 -7.55 13.41
C VAL A 117 2.95 -7.12 13.55
N TYR A 118 3.70 -7.28 12.46
CA TYR A 118 5.12 -6.93 12.39
C TYR A 118 5.43 -6.26 11.05
N PHE A 119 6.13 -5.13 11.08
CA PHE A 119 6.84 -4.67 9.90
C PHE A 119 8.10 -5.50 9.72
N VAL A 120 8.22 -6.14 8.58
CA VAL A 120 9.36 -7.01 8.24
C VAL A 120 10.13 -6.46 7.05
N PRO A 121 11.48 -6.63 7.01
CA PRO A 121 12.32 -6.01 5.97
C PRO A 121 12.16 -6.64 4.58
N SER A 122 11.58 -7.82 4.48
CA SER A 122 11.36 -8.47 3.18
C SER A 122 10.35 -9.62 3.27
N VAL A 123 9.90 -10.10 2.13
CA VAL A 123 9.05 -11.30 2.02
C VAL A 123 9.75 -12.57 2.53
N ASN A 124 11.07 -12.64 2.51
CA ASN A 124 11.80 -13.78 3.04
C ASN A 124 11.52 -14.01 4.53
N GLU A 125 11.20 -12.97 5.27
CA GLU A 125 10.85 -13.09 6.68
C GLU A 125 9.48 -13.77 6.87
N PHE A 126 8.56 -13.58 5.93
CA PHE A 126 7.32 -14.33 5.89
C PHE A 126 7.57 -15.82 5.57
N ASP A 127 8.45 -16.11 4.60
CA ASP A 127 8.83 -17.49 4.27
C ASP A 127 9.49 -18.19 5.48
N ASN A 128 10.38 -17.50 6.20
CA ASN A 128 10.99 -18.01 7.44
C ASN A 128 9.91 -18.35 8.48
N TRP A 129 8.93 -17.47 8.68
CA TRP A 129 7.81 -17.72 9.59
C TRP A 129 7.00 -18.95 9.16
N VAL A 130 6.67 -19.08 7.86
CA VAL A 130 5.91 -20.23 7.31
C VAL A 130 6.67 -21.55 7.54
N ASP A 131 7.99 -21.53 7.42
CA ASP A 131 8.87 -22.70 7.64
C ASP A 131 9.09 -23.00 9.14
N GLY A 132 8.54 -22.17 10.04
CA GLY A 132 8.72 -22.31 11.50
C GLY A 132 10.09 -21.85 11.98
N GLU A 133 10.81 -21.09 11.18
CA GLU A 133 12.09 -20.48 11.51
C GLU A 133 11.92 -19.11 12.18
N SER A 134 12.98 -18.61 12.79
CA SER A 134 12.99 -17.25 13.33
C SER A 134 13.03 -16.23 12.20
N PHE A 135 12.23 -15.17 12.32
CA PHE A 135 12.20 -14.07 11.36
C PHE A 135 12.63 -12.75 12.00
N ASN A 136 13.10 -11.83 11.18
CA ASN A 136 13.49 -10.49 11.61
C ASN A 136 12.35 -9.50 11.35
N TYR A 137 12.22 -8.49 12.23
CA TYR A 137 11.28 -7.41 12.07
C TYR A 137 11.86 -6.09 12.59
N PHE A 138 11.23 -4.97 12.24
CA PHE A 138 11.62 -3.65 12.75
C PHE A 138 11.25 -3.55 14.22
N VAL A 139 12.27 -3.37 15.07
CA VAL A 139 12.11 -3.36 16.54
C VAL A 139 11.76 -1.99 17.13
N ASP A 140 11.72 -0.94 16.30
CA ASP A 140 11.36 0.39 16.76
C ASP A 140 9.91 0.43 17.24
N ASN A 141 9.66 1.30 18.24
CA ASN A 141 8.32 1.46 18.79
C ASN A 141 7.33 1.91 17.71
N GLY A 142 6.24 1.20 17.58
CA GLY A 142 5.21 1.43 16.56
C GLY A 142 5.39 0.61 15.27
N CYS A 143 6.37 -0.32 15.21
CA CYS A 143 6.55 -1.23 14.08
C CYS A 143 6.03 -2.65 14.32
N SER A 144 5.57 -2.95 15.53
CA SER A 144 4.98 -4.25 15.85
C SER A 144 3.99 -4.14 17.01
N ALA A 145 3.08 -5.10 17.08
CA ALA A 145 2.18 -5.30 18.21
C ALA A 145 1.73 -6.77 18.24
N GLU A 146 1.44 -7.29 19.42
CA GLU A 146 1.08 -8.68 19.62
C GLU A 146 -0.25 -8.80 20.36
N ASN A 147 -1.02 -9.81 20.02
CA ASN A 147 -2.31 -10.17 20.63
C ASN A 147 -3.31 -9.01 20.68
N MET A 148 -3.49 -8.33 19.55
CA MET A 148 -4.35 -7.15 19.44
C MET A 148 -5.61 -7.46 18.65
N LEU A 149 -6.72 -6.80 19.02
CA LEU A 149 -7.98 -6.81 18.24
C LEU A 149 -8.04 -5.61 17.28
N SER A 150 -7.39 -4.53 17.66
CA SER A 150 -7.23 -3.33 16.86
C SER A 150 -6.01 -2.59 17.37
N VAL A 151 -5.13 -2.18 16.45
CA VAL A 151 -3.90 -1.47 16.77
C VAL A 151 -3.46 -0.61 15.60
N GLY A 152 -2.81 0.49 15.90
CA GLY A 152 -2.17 1.35 14.92
C GLY A 152 -0.91 1.96 15.48
N GLY A 153 -0.06 2.44 14.61
CA GLY A 153 1.22 3.02 14.98
C GLY A 153 1.89 3.75 13.82
N THR A 154 3.10 4.22 14.09
CA THR A 154 3.98 4.83 13.10
C THR A 154 5.29 4.06 13.08
N CYS A 155 5.59 3.39 11.98
CA CYS A 155 6.84 2.66 11.79
C CYS A 155 7.82 3.50 10.97
N LYS A 156 9.03 3.68 11.49
CA LYS A 156 10.13 4.44 10.86
C LYS A 156 11.17 3.51 10.28
N GLY A 157 11.90 3.99 9.28
CA GLY A 157 13.00 3.23 8.70
C GLY A 157 12.55 2.12 7.75
N VAL A 158 11.31 2.15 7.28
CA VAL A 158 10.75 1.17 6.34
C VAL A 158 11.44 1.32 4.99
N THR A 159 11.87 0.20 4.41
CA THR A 159 12.60 0.12 3.13
C THR A 159 11.73 -0.48 2.02
N GLN A 160 12.20 -0.38 0.76
CA GLN A 160 11.42 -0.78 -0.43
C GLN A 160 10.94 -2.24 -0.42
N ASP A 161 11.72 -3.16 0.12
CA ASP A 161 11.36 -4.60 0.13
C ASP A 161 10.51 -5.01 1.32
N SER A 162 10.18 -4.05 2.19
CA SER A 162 9.45 -4.29 3.43
C SER A 162 7.99 -4.67 3.21
N GLY A 163 7.37 -5.21 4.23
CA GLY A 163 5.94 -5.49 4.27
C GLY A 163 5.41 -5.57 5.69
N LEU A 164 4.09 -5.70 5.80
CA LEU A 164 3.44 -6.07 7.05
C LEU A 164 3.17 -7.58 7.04
N LEU A 165 3.66 -8.25 8.07
CA LEU A 165 3.30 -9.62 8.40
C LEU A 165 2.22 -9.57 9.50
N ILE A 166 1.06 -10.15 9.21
CA ILE A 166 -0.05 -10.28 10.15
C ILE A 166 -0.25 -11.76 10.42
N ILE A 167 -0.27 -12.16 11.69
CA ILE A 167 -0.37 -13.55 12.13
C ILE A 167 -1.59 -13.69 13.03
N MET A 168 -2.48 -14.61 12.70
CA MET A 168 -3.59 -14.97 13.59
C MET A 168 -3.13 -15.96 14.64
N GLY A 169 -3.55 -15.74 15.89
CA GLY A 169 -3.23 -16.64 17.00
C GLY A 169 -3.76 -18.06 16.79
N ASP A 170 -3.09 -19.03 17.42
CA ASP A 170 -3.41 -20.47 17.29
C ASP A 170 -4.71 -20.88 17.98
N ASP A 171 -5.26 -20.05 18.85
CA ASP A 171 -6.41 -20.38 19.72
C ASP A 171 -7.76 -19.99 19.12
N ALA A 172 -7.83 -19.49 17.89
CA ALA A 172 -9.08 -19.10 17.27
C ALA A 172 -9.97 -20.32 17.03
N SER A 173 -11.15 -20.34 17.64
CA SER A 173 -12.15 -21.37 17.44
C SER A 173 -12.98 -21.14 16.18
N GLU A 174 -12.95 -19.94 15.65
CA GLU A 174 -13.60 -19.56 14.42
C GLU A 174 -12.65 -19.73 13.23
N PRO A 175 -13.09 -20.36 12.14
CA PRO A 175 -12.22 -20.71 11.03
C PRO A 175 -11.80 -19.52 10.16
N LEU A 176 -12.51 -18.38 10.27
CA LEU A 176 -12.30 -17.21 9.39
C LEU A 176 -12.50 -15.91 10.16
N THR A 177 -11.51 -15.05 10.09
CA THR A 177 -11.56 -13.70 10.66
C THR A 177 -11.22 -12.69 9.56
N GLU A 178 -12.05 -11.66 9.42
CA GLU A 178 -11.75 -10.56 8.49
C GLU A 178 -10.78 -9.58 9.17
N ILE A 179 -9.64 -9.36 8.56
CA ILE A 179 -8.65 -8.37 8.96
C ILE A 179 -8.74 -7.18 7.99
N THR A 180 -8.96 -6.00 8.54
CA THR A 180 -8.86 -4.74 7.79
C THR A 180 -7.52 -4.10 8.08
N LEU A 181 -6.76 -3.84 7.03
CA LEU A 181 -5.45 -3.22 7.07
C LEU A 181 -5.48 -1.89 6.34
N ASN A 182 -5.03 -0.84 7.02
CA ASN A 182 -4.80 0.48 6.44
C ASN A 182 -3.35 0.87 6.70
N PHE A 183 -2.64 1.36 5.69
CA PHE A 183 -1.33 1.97 5.89
C PHE A 183 -1.08 3.06 4.86
N GLN A 184 -0.35 4.08 5.28
CA GLN A 184 -0.04 5.26 4.49
C GLN A 184 1.40 5.70 4.71
N GLU A 185 2.10 5.98 3.61
CA GLU A 185 3.42 6.59 3.67
C GLU A 185 3.33 8.02 4.20
N ASN A 186 4.16 8.33 5.20
CA ASN A 186 4.18 9.65 5.81
C ASN A 186 5.20 10.56 5.14
N ASN A 187 4.74 11.45 4.27
CA ASN A 187 5.56 12.40 3.51
C ASN A 187 5.81 13.69 4.31
N PHE A 188 6.59 13.62 5.39
CA PHE A 188 6.84 14.78 6.29
C PHE A 188 7.74 15.89 5.72
N GLU A 189 8.20 15.85 4.46
CA GLU A 189 9.17 16.81 3.93
C GLU A 189 8.61 18.03 3.20
N SER A 190 7.30 18.28 3.15
CA SER A 190 6.77 19.40 2.36
C SER A 190 6.57 20.74 3.10
N ILE A 191 6.96 20.87 4.36
CA ILE A 191 6.62 22.11 5.15
C ILE A 191 7.83 22.94 5.63
N LEU A 192 9.06 22.52 5.43
CA LEU A 192 10.21 23.22 6.04
C LEU A 192 11.13 23.99 5.09
N ASP A 193 10.84 24.17 3.81
CA ASP A 193 11.75 24.87 2.89
C ASP A 193 11.22 26.20 2.30
N THR A 194 10.29 26.88 2.96
CA THR A 194 9.84 28.23 2.56
C THR A 194 10.23 29.35 3.54
N SER A 195 11.18 29.15 4.44
CA SER A 195 11.57 30.19 5.38
C SER A 195 13.07 30.57 5.37
N ASN A 196 13.74 30.54 4.22
CA ASN A 196 15.05 31.21 4.09
C ASN A 196 15.29 31.71 2.66
N SER A 197 14.64 32.84 2.32
CA SER A 197 15.13 33.76 1.30
C SER A 197 14.76 35.18 1.70
N GLU A 198 15.57 35.77 2.54
CA GLU A 198 15.80 37.21 2.60
C GLU A 198 17.21 37.52 2.09
#